data_1131eac936b7507a54c56f040134be5b
#
_entry.id   1131eac936b7507a54c56f040134be5b
#
_cell.length_a   1.000
_cell.length_b   1.000
_cell.length_c   1.000
_cell.angle_alpha   90.00
_cell.angle_beta   90.00
_cell.angle_gamma   90.00
#
_symmetry.space_group_name_H-M   'P 1'
#
loop_
_entity.id
_entity.type
_entity.pdbx_description
1 polymer ?
#
loop_
_entity_poly.entity_id
_entity_poly.type
_entity_poly.pdbx_seq_one_letter_code
_entity_poly.pdbx_strand_id
1 'polypeptide(L)'
;GIVSQNINSPTNPVRFSFTNPAEIQSIGMMIVAVIGLVINLISMKILSASAQESLNVKGAYLEVLSDALGSIGVIIGGVVIYFTQWMWVDTVIAVLIGFWVLPRTWVLLKQSIHILLEGVPDEIDIESLRNDLLMLEGVEGIHQLKVWAISSKNIHLTAHLVAPNSDPDQLYQKALDVLKHNHSITEITLQIESTECNTLEQHKH
;
A
#
# COMPACT_ATOMS: atom_id res chain seq x y z
N GLY A 1 -4.89 55.10 61.55
CA GLY A 1 -4.16 55.16 60.32
C GLY A 1 -4.82 54.24 59.30
N ILE A 2 -5.59 54.81 58.39
CA ILE A 2 -6.23 54.11 57.30
C ILE A 2 -5.24 54.08 56.13
N VAL A 3 -4.71 52.91 55.78
CA VAL A 3 -3.87 52.72 54.58
C VAL A 3 -4.79 52.56 53.39
N SER A 4 -4.88 53.61 52.57
CA SER A 4 -5.53 53.59 51.26
C SER A 4 -4.70 52.73 50.31
N GLN A 5 -5.18 51.54 49.95
CA GLN A 5 -4.60 50.78 48.86
C GLN A 5 -5.10 51.35 47.54
N ASN A 6 -4.12 51.84 46.77
CA ASN A 6 -4.31 52.35 45.44
C ASN A 6 -4.50 51.17 44.45
N ILE A 7 -5.75 50.86 44.09
CA ILE A 7 -6.12 49.82 43.14
C ILE A 7 -6.08 50.43 41.73
N ASN A 8 -4.92 50.66 41.20
CA ASN A 8 -4.71 51.01 39.77
C ASN A 8 -3.47 50.29 39.22
N SER A 9 -3.58 48.94 39.17
CA SER A 9 -2.73 48.18 38.26
C SER A 9 -3.50 47.99 36.95
N PRO A 10 -3.04 48.54 35.84
CA PRO A 10 -3.63 48.17 34.57
C PRO A 10 -3.27 46.73 34.30
N THR A 11 -4.28 45.84 34.42
CA THR A 11 -4.23 44.50 33.89
C THR A 11 -3.94 44.63 32.41
N ASN A 12 -2.69 44.36 32.04
CA ASN A 12 -2.30 44.18 30.65
C ASN A 12 -3.15 43.03 30.08
N PRO A 13 -4.12 43.28 29.20
CA PRO A 13 -4.70 42.19 28.44
C PRO A 13 -3.58 41.62 27.60
N VAL A 14 -3.32 40.31 27.74
CA VAL A 14 -2.48 39.58 26.81
C VAL A 14 -3.13 39.75 25.43
N ARG A 15 -2.71 40.77 24.72
CA ARG A 15 -3.04 40.93 23.30
C ARG A 15 -2.31 39.79 22.58
N PHE A 16 -3.08 38.76 22.31
CA PHE A 16 -2.67 37.83 21.24
C PHE A 16 -2.58 38.66 19.94
N SER A 17 -1.39 39.11 19.65
CA SER A 17 -1.12 39.84 18.42
C SER A 17 -1.14 38.85 17.26
N PHE A 18 -2.32 38.66 16.68
CA PHE A 18 -2.49 37.94 15.41
C PHE A 18 -2.00 38.75 14.20
N THR A 19 -1.31 39.87 14.43
CA THR A 19 -0.98 40.85 13.40
C THR A 19 0.52 41.02 13.09
N ASN A 20 1.36 40.12 13.58
CA ASN A 20 2.68 39.96 12.96
C ASN A 20 2.65 38.62 12.21
N PRO A 21 2.47 38.59 10.87
CA PRO A 21 2.96 37.47 10.09
C PRO A 21 4.46 37.41 10.44
N ALA A 22 4.88 36.32 11.09
CA ALA A 22 6.29 36.05 11.28
C ALA A 22 6.92 36.25 9.90
N GLU A 23 7.94 37.15 9.83
CA GLU A 23 8.76 37.28 8.64
C GLU A 23 9.25 35.85 8.37
N ILE A 24 8.58 35.18 7.47
CA ILE A 24 8.93 33.86 7.05
C ILE A 24 10.33 34.05 6.48
N GLN A 25 11.31 33.44 7.14
CA GLN A 25 12.67 33.43 6.63
C GLN A 25 12.67 32.59 5.36
N SER A 26 12.10 33.12 4.29
CA SER A 26 11.84 32.46 3.02
C SER A 26 13.09 31.80 2.44
N ILE A 27 14.27 32.43 2.64
CA ILE A 27 15.55 31.86 2.20
C ILE A 27 15.92 30.62 3.01
N GLY A 28 15.73 30.61 4.34
CA GLY A 28 16.01 29.46 5.18
C GLY A 28 15.09 28.27 4.83
N MET A 29 13.81 28.52 4.63
CA MET A 29 12.85 27.50 4.18
C MET A 29 13.21 26.95 2.81
N MET A 30 13.62 27.78 1.86
CA MET A 30 14.04 27.34 0.53
C MET A 30 15.28 26.44 0.57
N ILE A 31 16.28 26.78 1.39
CA ILE A 31 17.49 25.95 1.54
C ILE A 31 17.12 24.57 2.09
N VAL A 32 16.31 24.51 3.15
CA VAL A 32 15.85 23.24 3.74
C VAL A 32 15.03 22.44 2.72
N ALA A 33 14.15 23.09 1.97
CA ALA A 33 13.35 22.43 0.93
C ALA A 33 14.21 21.85 -0.20
N VAL A 34 15.27 22.55 -0.62
CA VAL A 34 16.21 22.05 -1.65
C VAL A 34 16.99 20.83 -1.13
N ILE A 35 17.50 20.89 0.11
CA ILE A 35 18.19 19.73 0.72
C ILE A 35 17.24 18.54 0.84
N GLY A 36 16.01 18.76 1.34
CA GLY A 36 14.99 17.74 1.45
C GLY A 36 14.65 17.12 0.09
N LEU A 37 14.49 17.95 -0.94
CA LEU A 37 14.23 17.49 -2.31
C LEU A 37 15.35 16.58 -2.83
N VAL A 38 16.61 16.95 -2.65
CA VAL A 38 17.76 16.14 -3.10
C VAL A 38 17.78 14.79 -2.39
N ILE A 39 17.57 14.76 -1.06
CA ILE A 39 17.52 13.53 -0.28
C ILE A 39 16.35 12.66 -0.76
N ASN A 40 15.17 13.22 -0.97
CA ASN A 40 13.99 12.51 -1.42
C ASN A 40 14.18 11.94 -2.84
N LEU A 41 14.80 12.67 -3.75
CA LEU A 41 15.11 12.16 -5.10
C LEU A 41 16.08 10.98 -5.08
N ILE A 42 17.09 11.02 -4.22
CA ILE A 42 18.04 9.90 -4.03
C ILE A 42 17.28 8.69 -3.47
N SER A 43 16.48 8.89 -2.43
CA SER A 43 15.66 7.84 -1.80
C SER A 43 14.68 7.22 -2.82
N MET A 44 14.00 8.03 -3.62
CA MET A 44 13.11 7.56 -4.69
C MET A 44 13.86 6.67 -5.69
N LYS A 45 15.06 7.05 -6.10
CA LYS A 45 15.87 6.27 -7.03
C LYS A 45 16.24 4.90 -6.44
N ILE A 46 16.56 4.85 -5.14
CA ILE A 46 16.90 3.60 -4.44
C ILE A 46 15.67 2.71 -4.31
N LEU A 47 14.52 3.28 -3.90
CA LEU A 47 13.29 2.52 -3.67
C LEU A 47 12.59 2.10 -4.97
N SER A 48 12.80 2.82 -6.08
CA SER A 48 12.08 2.59 -7.34
C SER A 48 12.24 1.18 -7.89
N ALA A 49 13.42 0.59 -7.73
CA ALA A 49 13.73 -0.76 -8.21
C ALA A 49 12.89 -1.84 -7.51
N SER A 50 12.64 -1.67 -6.21
CA SER A 50 11.91 -2.65 -5.38
C SER A 50 10.44 -2.27 -5.12
N ALA A 51 10.01 -1.08 -5.55
CA ALA A 51 8.65 -0.58 -5.32
C ALA A 51 7.57 -1.38 -6.07
N GLN A 52 7.94 -2.08 -7.14
CA GLN A 52 7.02 -2.96 -7.89
C GLN A 52 6.90 -4.34 -7.26
N GLU A 53 7.83 -4.71 -6.39
CA GLU A 53 7.94 -6.05 -5.85
C GLU A 53 7.28 -6.23 -4.48
N SER A 54 7.04 -5.14 -3.75
CA SER A 54 6.47 -5.19 -2.41
C SER A 54 5.58 -3.98 -2.14
N LEU A 55 4.37 -4.22 -1.61
CA LEU A 55 3.44 -3.15 -1.21
C LEU A 55 4.04 -2.26 -0.12
N ASN A 56 4.85 -2.82 0.78
CA ASN A 56 5.52 -2.05 1.82
C ASN A 56 6.53 -1.05 1.22
N VAL A 57 7.36 -1.51 0.27
CA VAL A 57 8.31 -0.63 -0.45
C VAL A 57 7.57 0.37 -1.32
N LYS A 58 6.45 -0.03 -1.94
CA LYS A 58 5.57 0.87 -2.69
C LYS A 58 4.98 1.97 -1.81
N GLY A 59 4.59 1.63 -0.57
CA GLY A 59 4.14 2.61 0.43
C GLY A 59 5.23 3.63 0.76
N ALA A 60 6.43 3.16 1.11
CA ALA A 60 7.58 4.02 1.40
C ALA A 60 7.97 4.90 0.18
N TYR A 61 7.91 4.36 -1.04
CA TYR A 61 8.13 5.14 -2.27
C TYR A 61 7.10 6.27 -2.43
N LEU A 62 5.81 6.00 -2.17
CA LEU A 62 4.75 7.02 -2.27
C LEU A 62 4.90 8.11 -1.20
N GLU A 63 5.36 7.76 0.00
CA GLU A 63 5.67 8.71 1.06
C GLU A 63 6.80 9.65 0.62
N VAL A 64 7.94 9.11 0.21
CA VAL A 64 9.09 9.90 -0.27
C VAL A 64 8.73 10.74 -1.49
N LEU A 65 7.89 10.24 -2.38
CA LEU A 65 7.37 10.98 -3.54
C LEU A 65 6.52 12.18 -3.11
N SER A 66 5.66 11.99 -2.10
CA SER A 66 4.81 13.06 -1.56
C SER A 66 5.66 14.17 -0.92
N ASP A 67 6.72 13.79 -0.19
CA ASP A 67 7.66 14.72 0.41
C ASP A 67 8.48 15.49 -0.65
N ALA A 68 8.89 14.80 -1.74
CA ALA A 68 9.55 15.45 -2.86
C ALA A 68 8.64 16.49 -3.54
N LEU A 69 7.37 16.14 -3.75
CA LEU A 69 6.38 17.07 -4.30
C LEU A 69 6.11 18.25 -3.37
N GLY A 70 6.02 17.98 -2.05
CA GLY A 70 5.93 19.03 -1.04
C GLY A 70 7.10 19.99 -1.10
N SER A 71 8.33 19.48 -1.19
CA SER A 71 9.55 20.27 -1.32
C SER A 71 9.56 21.12 -2.60
N ILE A 72 9.15 20.55 -3.73
CA ILE A 72 8.99 21.30 -5.00
C ILE A 72 7.92 22.39 -4.84
N GLY A 73 6.79 22.07 -4.21
CA GLY A 73 5.71 23.01 -3.93
C GLY A 73 6.19 24.20 -3.11
N VAL A 74 6.96 23.95 -2.03
CA VAL A 74 7.54 25.00 -1.18
C VAL A 74 8.51 25.89 -1.98
N ILE A 75 9.34 25.30 -2.84
CA ILE A 75 10.27 26.08 -3.67
C ILE A 75 9.50 26.97 -4.66
N ILE A 76 8.54 26.40 -5.40
CA ILE A 76 7.73 27.15 -6.35
C ILE A 76 6.90 28.22 -5.63
N GLY A 77 6.22 27.85 -4.54
CA GLY A 77 5.43 28.78 -3.73
C GLY A 77 6.28 29.92 -3.19
N GLY A 78 7.45 29.61 -2.65
CA GLY A 78 8.39 30.62 -2.15
C GLY A 78 8.86 31.60 -3.23
N VAL A 79 9.17 31.10 -4.42
CA VAL A 79 9.54 31.96 -5.57
C VAL A 79 8.38 32.86 -5.99
N VAL A 80 7.18 32.28 -6.16
CA VAL A 80 5.99 33.04 -6.57
C VAL A 80 5.64 34.09 -5.51
N ILE A 81 5.61 33.73 -4.23
CA ILE A 81 5.32 34.67 -3.15
C ILE A 81 6.36 35.81 -3.10
N TYR A 82 7.63 35.49 -3.34
CA TYR A 82 8.69 36.50 -3.37
C TYR A 82 8.46 37.57 -4.44
N PHE A 83 7.98 37.16 -5.64
CA PHE A 83 7.74 38.13 -6.75
C PHE A 83 6.36 38.76 -6.73
N THR A 84 5.32 38.04 -6.27
CA THR A 84 3.92 38.48 -6.41
C THR A 84 3.28 38.92 -5.10
N GLN A 85 3.86 38.55 -3.95
CA GLN A 85 3.27 38.74 -2.62
C GLN A 85 1.91 38.03 -2.44
N TRP A 86 1.59 37.05 -3.28
CA TRP A 86 0.34 36.30 -3.24
C TRP A 86 0.41 35.11 -2.29
N MET A 87 0.00 35.30 -1.05
CA MET A 87 0.08 34.25 -0.01
C MET A 87 -0.83 33.05 -0.23
N TRP A 88 -1.88 33.16 -1.04
CA TRP A 88 -2.82 32.06 -1.31
C TRP A 88 -2.22 30.96 -2.22
N VAL A 89 -1.13 31.24 -2.89
CA VAL A 89 -0.44 30.30 -3.81
C VAL A 89 -0.01 29.04 -3.08
N ASP A 90 0.48 29.16 -1.84
CA ASP A 90 0.88 28.01 -1.02
C ASP A 90 -0.30 27.04 -0.79
N THR A 91 -1.46 27.58 -0.46
CA THR A 91 -2.69 26.78 -0.26
C THR A 91 -3.10 26.05 -1.53
N VAL A 92 -3.01 26.71 -2.69
CA VAL A 92 -3.36 26.07 -3.98
C VAL A 92 -2.40 24.95 -4.31
N ILE A 93 -1.08 25.17 -4.14
CA ILE A 93 -0.08 24.13 -4.37
C ILE A 93 -0.33 22.93 -3.44
N ALA A 94 -0.58 23.14 -2.15
CA ALA A 94 -0.88 22.08 -1.20
C ALA A 94 -2.11 21.26 -1.61
N VAL A 95 -3.19 21.92 -2.04
CA VAL A 95 -4.41 21.26 -2.52
C VAL A 95 -4.13 20.43 -3.77
N LEU A 96 -3.39 20.97 -4.73
CA LEU A 96 -3.04 20.24 -5.97
C LEU A 96 -2.20 18.99 -5.68
N ILE A 97 -1.21 19.09 -4.80
CA ILE A 97 -0.38 17.96 -4.39
C ILE A 97 -1.25 16.90 -3.70
N GLY A 98 -2.11 17.30 -2.75
CA GLY A 98 -3.03 16.40 -2.07
C GLY A 98 -3.94 15.66 -3.05
N PHE A 99 -4.53 16.39 -4.01
CA PHE A 99 -5.41 15.80 -5.02
C PHE A 99 -4.67 14.82 -5.95
N TRP A 100 -3.39 15.03 -6.20
CA TRP A 100 -2.57 14.13 -7.02
C TRP A 100 -2.13 12.87 -6.25
N VAL A 101 -1.83 12.99 -4.95
CA VAL A 101 -1.35 11.86 -4.11
C VAL A 101 -2.50 10.95 -3.68
N LEU A 102 -3.66 11.52 -3.34
CA LEU A 102 -4.81 10.79 -2.78
C LEU A 102 -5.23 9.55 -3.60
N PRO A 103 -5.39 9.60 -4.94
CA PRO A 103 -5.82 8.44 -5.71
C PRO A 103 -4.81 7.28 -5.64
N ARG A 104 -3.52 7.58 -5.62
CA ARG A 104 -2.45 6.56 -5.54
C ARG A 104 -2.43 5.87 -4.19
N THR A 105 -2.57 6.66 -3.11
CA THR A 105 -2.67 6.14 -1.74
C THR A 105 -3.93 5.27 -1.57
N TRP A 106 -5.04 5.65 -2.21
CA TRP A 106 -6.27 4.86 -2.20
C TRP A 106 -6.11 3.49 -2.87
N VAL A 107 -5.42 3.43 -4.02
CA VAL A 107 -5.11 2.16 -4.70
C VAL A 107 -4.25 1.26 -3.81
N LEU A 108 -3.21 1.83 -3.17
CA LEU A 108 -2.36 1.08 -2.25
C LEU A 108 -3.15 0.55 -1.05
N LEU A 109 -4.02 1.37 -0.45
CA LEU A 109 -4.89 0.97 0.64
C LEU A 109 -5.79 -0.20 0.24
N LYS A 110 -6.42 -0.11 -0.94
CA LYS A 110 -7.28 -1.17 -1.47
C LYS A 110 -6.53 -2.48 -1.67
N GLN A 111 -5.31 -2.44 -2.23
CA GLN A 111 -4.46 -3.62 -2.40
C GLN A 111 -4.05 -4.23 -1.07
N SER A 112 -3.73 -3.40 -0.06
CA SER A 112 -3.38 -3.88 1.27
C SER A 112 -4.57 -4.56 1.97
N ILE A 113 -5.75 -3.97 1.88
CA ILE A 113 -6.99 -4.56 2.42
C ILE A 113 -7.30 -5.88 1.72
N HIS A 114 -7.13 -5.96 0.40
CA HIS A 114 -7.39 -7.18 -0.38
C HIS A 114 -6.49 -8.34 0.10
N ILE A 115 -5.20 -8.10 0.35
CA ILE A 115 -4.30 -9.10 0.91
C ILE A 115 -4.69 -9.47 2.35
N LEU A 116 -5.06 -8.49 3.19
CA LEU A 116 -5.50 -8.77 4.58
C LEU A 116 -6.77 -9.61 4.66
N LEU A 117 -7.62 -9.51 3.65
CA LEU A 117 -8.84 -10.31 3.51
C LEU A 117 -8.60 -11.66 2.80
N GLU A 118 -7.33 -12.04 2.61
CA GLU A 118 -6.96 -13.28 1.91
C GLU A 118 -7.59 -13.39 0.51
N GLY A 119 -7.69 -12.25 -0.18
CA GLY A 119 -8.26 -12.19 -1.53
C GLY A 119 -7.41 -12.93 -2.55
N VAL A 120 -8.08 -13.44 -3.58
CA VAL A 120 -7.40 -14.03 -4.73
C VAL A 120 -6.66 -12.92 -5.49
N PRO A 121 -5.36 -13.08 -5.79
CA PRO A 121 -4.65 -12.10 -6.59
C PRO A 121 -5.31 -11.88 -7.97
N ASP A 122 -5.40 -10.62 -8.40
CA ASP A 122 -5.99 -10.25 -9.70
C ASP A 122 -5.28 -10.92 -10.90
N GLU A 123 -4.05 -11.39 -10.69
CA GLU A 123 -3.20 -12.05 -11.70
C GLU A 123 -3.53 -13.54 -11.88
N ILE A 124 -4.31 -14.12 -10.96
CA ILE A 124 -4.64 -15.55 -10.96
C ILE A 124 -6.06 -15.78 -11.51
N ASP A 125 -6.13 -16.46 -12.63
CA ASP A 125 -7.40 -16.97 -13.17
C ASP A 125 -7.68 -18.37 -12.56
N ILE A 126 -8.63 -18.40 -11.63
CA ILE A 126 -9.01 -19.65 -10.93
C ILE A 126 -9.59 -20.69 -11.90
N GLU A 127 -10.33 -20.26 -12.92
CA GLU A 127 -10.91 -21.16 -13.92
C GLU A 127 -9.84 -21.82 -14.78
N SER A 128 -8.87 -21.05 -15.25
CA SER A 128 -7.71 -21.57 -15.98
C SER A 128 -6.91 -22.55 -15.12
N LEU A 129 -6.62 -22.18 -13.87
CA LEU A 129 -5.89 -22.99 -12.91
C LEU A 129 -6.63 -24.33 -12.63
N ARG A 130 -7.94 -24.26 -12.43
CA ARG A 130 -8.77 -25.43 -12.22
C ARG A 130 -8.75 -26.38 -13.43
N ASN A 131 -8.85 -25.82 -14.64
CA ASN A 131 -8.83 -26.59 -15.88
C ASN A 131 -7.47 -27.28 -16.09
N ASP A 132 -6.37 -26.58 -15.83
CA ASP A 132 -5.03 -27.15 -15.95
C ASP A 132 -4.83 -28.34 -15.00
N LEU A 133 -5.33 -28.25 -13.78
CA LEU A 133 -5.27 -29.37 -12.84
C LEU A 133 -6.20 -30.54 -13.25
N LEU A 134 -7.36 -30.26 -13.82
CA LEU A 134 -8.28 -31.30 -14.33
C LEU A 134 -7.74 -32.00 -15.56
N MET A 135 -6.86 -31.37 -16.33
CA MET A 135 -6.19 -31.99 -17.49
C MET A 135 -5.06 -32.95 -17.12
N LEU A 136 -4.66 -32.98 -15.84
CA LEU A 136 -3.65 -33.94 -15.38
C LEU A 136 -4.19 -35.38 -15.47
N GLU A 137 -3.38 -36.26 -16.00
CA GLU A 137 -3.71 -37.67 -16.16
C GLU A 137 -4.07 -38.32 -14.81
N GLY A 138 -5.26 -38.90 -14.73
CA GLY A 138 -5.76 -39.60 -13.56
C GLY A 138 -6.53 -38.74 -12.57
N VAL A 139 -6.65 -37.44 -12.79
CA VAL A 139 -7.51 -36.52 -12.00
C VAL A 139 -8.94 -36.63 -12.52
N GLU A 140 -9.85 -37.09 -11.65
CA GLU A 140 -11.28 -37.23 -11.96
C GLU A 140 -12.10 -36.04 -11.43
N GLY A 141 -11.59 -35.32 -10.41
CA GLY A 141 -12.27 -34.19 -9.81
C GLY A 141 -11.37 -33.32 -8.95
N ILE A 142 -11.84 -32.11 -8.72
CA ILE A 142 -11.18 -31.11 -7.83
C ILE A 142 -12.22 -30.47 -6.96
N HIS A 143 -11.99 -30.46 -5.66
CA HIS A 143 -12.80 -29.73 -4.70
C HIS A 143 -11.95 -29.00 -3.68
N GLN A 144 -12.57 -28.09 -2.91
CA GLN A 144 -11.90 -27.22 -1.91
C GLN A 144 -10.69 -26.45 -2.46
N LEU A 145 -10.73 -26.06 -3.74
CA LEU A 145 -9.72 -25.21 -4.32
C LEU A 145 -9.80 -23.82 -3.68
N LYS A 146 -8.73 -23.41 -3.01
CA LYS A 146 -8.58 -22.10 -2.39
C LYS A 146 -7.25 -21.51 -2.81
N VAL A 147 -7.27 -20.23 -3.18
CA VAL A 147 -6.07 -19.46 -3.55
C VAL A 147 -6.14 -18.13 -2.85
N TRP A 148 -5.07 -17.73 -2.19
CA TRP A 148 -4.95 -16.43 -1.53
C TRP A 148 -3.52 -15.93 -1.53
N ALA A 149 -3.35 -14.62 -1.36
CA ALA A 149 -2.04 -14.00 -1.22
C ALA A 149 -1.76 -13.64 0.25
N ILE A 150 -0.56 -13.94 0.73
CA ILE A 150 -0.05 -13.43 2.02
C ILE A 150 0.77 -12.17 1.82
N SER A 151 1.37 -12.03 0.65
CA SER A 151 2.10 -10.83 0.24
C SER A 151 2.05 -10.69 -1.28
N SER A 152 2.57 -9.58 -1.81
CA SER A 152 2.61 -9.34 -3.27
C SER A 152 3.33 -10.41 -4.09
N LYS A 153 4.14 -11.27 -3.44
CA LYS A 153 4.92 -12.33 -4.10
C LYS A 153 4.60 -13.74 -3.61
N ASN A 154 3.92 -13.87 -2.47
CA ASN A 154 3.65 -15.17 -1.86
C ASN A 154 2.17 -15.51 -2.04
N ILE A 155 1.92 -16.37 -3.03
CA ILE A 155 0.59 -16.90 -3.35
C ILE A 155 0.52 -18.33 -2.85
N HIS A 156 -0.52 -18.59 -2.07
CA HIS A 156 -0.80 -19.91 -1.49
C HIS A 156 -1.97 -20.55 -2.21
N LEU A 157 -1.88 -21.85 -2.36
CA LEU A 157 -2.94 -22.67 -2.92
C LEU A 157 -3.15 -23.91 -2.04
N THR A 158 -4.41 -24.23 -1.78
CA THR A 158 -4.82 -25.54 -1.31
C THR A 158 -5.88 -26.13 -2.22
N ALA A 159 -5.79 -27.43 -2.50
CA ALA A 159 -6.81 -28.13 -3.27
C ALA A 159 -6.82 -29.61 -2.90
N HIS A 160 -8.00 -30.24 -3.10
CA HIS A 160 -8.17 -31.68 -3.03
C HIS A 160 -8.37 -32.20 -4.45
N LEU A 161 -7.54 -33.16 -4.84
CA LEU A 161 -7.57 -33.84 -6.14
C LEU A 161 -8.10 -35.26 -5.95
N VAL A 162 -9.19 -35.56 -6.61
CA VAL A 162 -9.74 -36.93 -6.64
C VAL A 162 -9.07 -37.68 -7.77
N ALA A 163 -8.25 -38.68 -7.42
CA ALA A 163 -7.43 -39.42 -8.39
C ALA A 163 -7.25 -40.91 -7.93
N PRO A 164 -8.31 -41.74 -8.02
CA PRO A 164 -8.34 -43.09 -7.42
C PRO A 164 -7.31 -44.04 -7.97
N ASN A 165 -6.88 -43.86 -9.22
CA ASN A 165 -6.00 -44.79 -9.93
C ASN A 165 -4.61 -44.25 -10.18
N SER A 166 -4.23 -43.13 -9.56
CA SER A 166 -2.95 -42.47 -9.77
C SER A 166 -1.98 -42.72 -8.62
N ASP A 167 -0.69 -42.76 -8.94
CA ASP A 167 0.37 -42.68 -7.92
C ASP A 167 0.38 -41.28 -7.31
N PRO A 168 0.12 -41.12 -6.01
CA PRO A 168 0.01 -39.82 -5.37
C PRO A 168 1.29 -38.96 -5.50
N ASP A 169 2.46 -39.59 -5.41
CA ASP A 169 3.76 -38.86 -5.47
C ASP A 169 4.02 -38.33 -6.86
N GLN A 170 3.77 -39.12 -7.89
CA GLN A 170 3.93 -38.69 -9.30
C GLN A 170 2.93 -37.60 -9.68
N LEU A 171 1.67 -37.76 -9.29
CA LEU A 171 0.64 -36.77 -9.55
C LEU A 171 0.96 -35.45 -8.85
N TYR A 172 1.43 -35.51 -7.59
CA TYR A 172 1.84 -34.33 -6.84
C TYR A 172 2.94 -33.57 -7.58
N GLN A 173 3.97 -34.24 -8.10
CA GLN A 173 5.06 -33.58 -8.84
C GLN A 173 4.54 -32.93 -10.14
N LYS A 174 3.69 -33.62 -10.90
CA LYS A 174 3.09 -33.05 -12.12
C LYS A 174 2.25 -31.81 -11.81
N ALA A 175 1.44 -31.84 -10.74
CA ALA A 175 0.64 -30.72 -10.31
C ALA A 175 1.51 -29.54 -9.84
N LEU A 176 2.60 -29.80 -9.10
CA LEU A 176 3.55 -28.77 -8.69
C LEU A 176 4.14 -28.05 -9.90
N ASP A 177 4.57 -28.80 -10.93
CA ASP A 177 5.18 -28.22 -12.12
C ASP A 177 4.19 -27.30 -12.85
N VAL A 178 2.95 -27.72 -13.03
CA VAL A 178 1.90 -26.92 -13.65
C VAL A 178 1.61 -25.66 -12.84
N LEU A 179 1.40 -25.79 -11.53
CA LEU A 179 1.04 -24.66 -10.66
C LEU A 179 2.16 -23.61 -10.54
N LYS A 180 3.42 -24.06 -10.51
CA LYS A 180 4.57 -23.16 -10.42
C LYS A 180 4.88 -22.46 -11.74
N HIS A 181 4.87 -23.20 -12.85
CA HIS A 181 5.28 -22.65 -14.16
C HIS A 181 4.18 -21.83 -14.83
N ASN A 182 2.92 -22.32 -14.79
CA ASN A 182 1.84 -21.63 -15.49
C ASN A 182 1.15 -20.54 -14.66
N HIS A 183 1.10 -20.74 -13.33
CA HIS A 183 0.31 -19.88 -12.43
C HIS A 183 1.12 -19.14 -11.37
N SER A 184 2.46 -19.31 -11.34
CA SER A 184 3.36 -18.63 -10.40
C SER A 184 2.97 -18.80 -8.91
N ILE A 185 2.34 -19.95 -8.56
CA ILE A 185 2.01 -20.27 -7.18
C ILE A 185 3.28 -20.61 -6.41
N THR A 186 3.47 -19.99 -5.24
CA THR A 186 4.69 -20.17 -4.45
C THR A 186 4.57 -21.28 -3.41
N GLU A 187 3.43 -21.37 -2.75
CA GLU A 187 3.17 -22.36 -1.71
C GLU A 187 1.97 -23.20 -2.08
N ILE A 188 2.17 -24.50 -2.18
CA ILE A 188 1.18 -25.43 -2.70
C ILE A 188 0.95 -26.55 -1.69
N THR A 189 -0.29 -26.76 -1.29
CA THR A 189 -0.72 -27.88 -0.48
C THR A 189 -1.81 -28.64 -1.23
N LEU A 190 -1.52 -29.85 -1.65
CA LEU A 190 -2.46 -30.72 -2.33
C LEU A 190 -2.75 -31.95 -1.48
N GLN A 191 -4.03 -32.29 -1.37
CA GLN A 191 -4.49 -33.55 -0.84
C GLN A 191 -4.97 -34.41 -2.02
N ILE A 192 -4.40 -35.61 -2.16
CA ILE A 192 -4.80 -36.56 -3.22
C ILE A 192 -5.66 -37.59 -2.57
N GLU A 193 -6.88 -37.77 -3.12
CA GLU A 193 -7.94 -38.62 -2.57
C GLU A 193 -8.30 -39.72 -3.57
N SER A 194 -8.57 -40.89 -3.05
CA SER A 194 -9.12 -42.00 -3.86
C SER A 194 -10.63 -41.90 -4.10
N THR A 195 -11.33 -41.13 -3.27
CA THR A 195 -12.78 -40.88 -3.36
C THR A 195 -13.09 -39.51 -2.83
N GLU A 196 -14.06 -38.83 -3.42
CA GLU A 196 -14.47 -37.51 -2.95
C GLU A 196 -14.94 -37.55 -1.49
N CYS A 197 -14.26 -36.87 -0.61
CA CYS A 197 -14.64 -36.75 0.79
C CYS A 197 -15.78 -35.71 0.90
N ASN A 198 -17.02 -36.17 1.02
CA ASN A 198 -18.19 -35.31 1.17
C ASN A 198 -18.24 -34.69 2.57
N THR A 199 -17.48 -33.62 2.76
CA THR A 199 -17.45 -32.83 4.02
C THR A 199 -18.69 -31.95 4.23
N LEU A 200 -19.65 -31.94 3.31
CA LEU A 200 -20.83 -31.07 3.37
C LEU A 200 -21.95 -31.57 4.28
N GLU A 201 -21.86 -32.78 4.85
CA GLU A 201 -22.90 -33.29 5.75
C GLU A 201 -22.71 -32.99 7.25
N GLN A 202 -21.60 -32.40 7.68
CA GLN A 202 -21.32 -32.19 9.11
C GLN A 202 -21.72 -30.84 9.69
N HIS A 203 -22.30 -29.90 8.93
CA HIS A 203 -22.77 -28.61 9.44
C HIS A 203 -24.29 -28.42 9.41
N LYS A 204 -25.05 -29.48 9.55
CA LYS A 204 -26.49 -29.42 9.92
C LYS A 204 -26.66 -29.90 11.36
N HIS A 205 -26.32 -29.04 12.32
CA HIS A 205 -26.86 -29.06 13.67
C HIS A 205 -26.85 -27.64 14.26
#